data_cd958598259582492c71afb678895243
#
_entry.id   cd958598259582492c71afb678895243
#
_cell.length_a   1.000
_cell.length_b   1.000
_cell.length_c   1.000
_cell.angle_alpha   90.00
_cell.angle_beta   90.00
_cell.angle_gamma   90.00
#
_symmetry.space_group_name_H-M   'P 1'
#
loop_
_entity.id
_entity.type
_entity.pdbx_description
1 polymer ?
#
loop_
_entity_poly.entity_id
_entity_poly.type
_entity_poly.pdbx_seq_one_letter_code
_entity_poly.pdbx_strand_id
1 'polypeptide(L)'
;TQYAAAVSMSGLEMLQNSSKEQIIDLMEGRVMVAEKQLANRIDYDCYQDGTGNAGKNIVGLAAAIPDDPTTGTYGGISRSSFPFWGSQYYRGVTDGGAAVSATNIAQYMTTLSLRCVRGTDKPDLFIASSNYYAMYVSSLQAIQRVNSSGEGSPGAGFPSLKFYGGGIEADVVLGGGISGAVSSTQSTSGATTSHMWMLN
;
A
#
# COMPACT_ATOMS: atom_id res chain seq x y z
N THR A 1 0.41 -5.53 19.39
CA THR A 1 1.16 -4.34 18.95
C THR A 1 0.46 -3.09 19.50
N GLN A 2 1.23 -2.14 20.05
CA GLN A 2 0.72 -0.87 20.54
C GLN A 2 1.49 0.26 19.86
N TYR A 3 0.77 1.30 19.45
CA TYR A 3 1.35 2.53 18.90
C TYR A 3 1.13 3.66 19.90
N ALA A 4 2.16 4.45 20.10
CA ALA A 4 2.10 5.63 20.94
C ALA A 4 2.81 6.79 20.25
N ALA A 5 2.22 7.97 20.29
CA ALA A 5 2.86 9.22 19.90
C ALA A 5 3.11 10.06 21.16
N ALA A 6 4.36 10.45 21.38
CA ALA A 6 4.72 11.32 22.48
C ALA A 6 4.68 12.79 22.02
N VAL A 7 3.97 13.62 22.79
CA VAL A 7 3.98 15.08 22.61
C VAL A 7 4.77 15.68 23.76
N SER A 8 5.82 16.44 23.42
CA SER A 8 6.64 17.14 24.40
C SER A 8 6.72 18.63 24.09
N MET A 9 6.78 19.46 25.13
CA MET A 9 7.01 20.89 25.05
C MET A 9 8.23 21.25 25.87
N SER A 10 9.09 22.10 25.37
CA SER A 10 10.23 22.61 26.10
C SER A 10 9.81 23.76 27.03
N GLY A 11 10.50 23.92 28.17
CA GLY A 11 10.23 25.01 29.10
C GLY A 11 10.46 26.40 28.47
N LEU A 12 11.38 26.50 27.50
CA LEU A 12 11.64 27.74 26.77
C LEU A 12 10.45 28.13 25.87
N GLU A 13 9.83 27.17 25.20
CA GLU A 13 8.64 27.41 24.38
C GLU A 13 7.45 27.84 25.23
N MET A 14 7.30 27.28 26.43
CA MET A 14 6.27 27.70 27.38
C MET A 14 6.50 29.13 27.87
N LEU A 15 7.75 29.55 28.06
CA LEU A 15 8.09 30.92 28.45
C LEU A 15 7.87 31.92 27.32
N GLN A 16 8.19 31.55 26.09
CA GLN A 16 7.97 32.41 24.91
C GLN A 16 6.48 32.60 24.61
N ASN A 17 5.66 31.57 24.87
CA ASN A 17 4.20 31.59 24.72
C ASN A 17 3.53 31.74 26.09
N SER A 18 3.85 32.78 26.84
CA SER A 18 3.42 32.94 28.23
C SER A 18 1.94 33.29 28.42
N SER A 19 1.17 33.53 27.36
CA SER A 19 -0.27 33.67 27.40
C SER A 19 -0.96 32.32 27.49
N LYS A 20 -1.98 32.21 28.35
CA LYS A 20 -2.75 30.99 28.54
C LYS A 20 -3.37 30.47 27.23
N GLU A 21 -3.86 31.36 26.40
CA GLU A 21 -4.46 31.03 25.10
C GLU A 21 -3.42 30.53 24.11
N GLN A 22 -2.26 31.16 24.03
CA GLN A 22 -1.17 30.74 23.14
C GLN A 22 -0.57 29.37 23.49
N ILE A 23 -0.51 29.02 24.79
CA ILE A 23 -0.07 27.69 25.22
C ILE A 23 -1.07 26.63 24.79
N ILE A 24 -2.37 26.91 24.87
CA ILE A 24 -3.43 25.99 24.46
C ILE A 24 -3.36 25.76 22.96
N ASP A 25 -3.23 26.81 22.14
CA ASP A 25 -3.10 26.69 20.68
C ASP A 25 -1.85 25.91 20.26
N LEU A 26 -0.70 26.14 20.93
CA LEU A 26 0.51 25.40 20.67
C LEU A 26 0.35 23.91 20.99
N MET A 27 -0.30 23.60 22.09
CA MET A 27 -0.55 22.23 22.52
C MET A 27 -1.50 21.51 21.56
N GLU A 28 -2.58 22.15 21.14
CA GLU A 28 -3.54 21.64 20.17
C GLU A 28 -2.86 21.37 18.82
N GLY A 29 -2.06 22.31 18.33
CA GLY A 29 -1.29 22.12 17.10
C GLY A 29 -0.35 20.92 17.16
N ARG A 30 0.33 20.70 18.28
CA ARG A 30 1.23 19.55 18.46
C ARG A 30 0.49 18.23 18.57
N VAL A 31 -0.65 18.20 19.23
CA VAL A 31 -1.51 17.00 19.31
C VAL A 31 -2.00 16.64 17.91
N MET A 32 -2.45 17.62 17.12
CA MET A 32 -2.88 17.40 15.73
C MET A 32 -1.75 16.84 14.85
N VAL A 33 -0.53 17.33 14.99
CA VAL A 33 0.63 16.80 14.26
C VAL A 33 0.94 15.37 14.68
N ALA A 34 0.93 15.08 15.99
CA ALA A 34 1.18 13.74 16.51
C ALA A 34 0.12 12.74 16.04
N GLU A 35 -1.15 13.14 16.00
CA GLU A 35 -2.25 12.32 15.48
C GLU A 35 -2.05 11.98 14.00
N LYS A 36 -1.72 12.97 13.17
CA LYS A 36 -1.43 12.75 11.74
C LYS A 36 -0.19 11.86 11.54
N GLN A 37 0.85 12.04 12.33
CA GLN A 37 2.04 11.19 12.27
C GLN A 37 1.70 9.73 12.66
N LEU A 38 0.88 9.54 13.67
CA LEU A 38 0.43 8.22 14.09
C LEU A 38 -0.38 7.53 12.99
N ALA A 39 -1.33 8.24 12.39
CA ALA A 39 -2.12 7.73 11.28
C ALA A 39 -1.24 7.34 10.07
N ASN A 40 -0.32 8.21 9.67
CA ASN A 40 0.62 7.93 8.59
C ASN A 40 1.55 6.74 8.91
N ARG A 41 1.95 6.57 10.17
CA ARG A 41 2.79 5.44 10.57
C ARG A 41 2.04 4.12 10.52
N ILE A 42 0.80 4.09 10.99
CA ILE A 42 -0.05 2.90 10.93
C ILE A 42 -0.29 2.52 9.47
N ASP A 43 -0.66 3.49 8.62
CA ASP A 43 -0.89 3.27 7.21
C ASP A 43 0.36 2.71 6.50
N TYR A 44 1.53 3.29 6.76
CA TYR A 44 2.79 2.77 6.25
C TYR A 44 3.06 1.32 6.70
N ASP A 45 2.90 1.03 7.98
CA ASP A 45 3.19 -0.29 8.54
C ASP A 45 2.20 -1.37 8.04
N CYS A 46 0.99 -1.01 7.59
CA CYS A 46 0.07 -1.94 6.94
C CYS A 46 0.61 -2.54 5.63
N TYR A 47 1.55 -1.87 4.97
CA TYR A 47 2.19 -2.39 3.75
C TYR A 47 3.50 -3.12 4.01
N GLN A 48 4.02 -3.10 5.23
CA GLN A 48 5.31 -3.69 5.59
C GLN A 48 5.18 -5.16 6.04
N ASP A 49 6.32 -5.79 6.27
CA ASP A 49 6.41 -7.19 6.72
C ASP A 49 6.30 -7.39 8.23
N GLY A 50 6.26 -6.31 9.01
CA GLY A 50 6.19 -6.35 10.48
C GLY A 50 7.53 -6.57 11.19
N THR A 51 8.65 -6.70 10.48
CA THR A 51 9.98 -6.90 11.09
C THR A 51 10.58 -5.62 11.67
N GLY A 52 10.05 -4.46 11.29
CA GLY A 52 10.48 -3.16 11.78
C GLY A 52 10.35 -3.03 13.31
N ASN A 53 11.15 -2.13 13.90
CA ASN A 53 11.16 -1.86 15.34
C ASN A 53 11.31 -3.15 16.21
N ALA A 54 12.26 -4.00 15.83
CA ALA A 54 12.51 -5.31 16.48
C ALA A 54 11.26 -6.23 16.52
N GLY A 55 10.48 -6.26 15.44
CA GLY A 55 9.29 -7.10 15.31
C GLY A 55 8.06 -6.61 16.08
N LYS A 56 8.03 -5.34 16.47
CA LYS A 56 6.91 -4.75 17.22
C LYS A 56 5.88 -4.04 16.33
N ASN A 57 6.18 -3.87 15.05
CA ASN A 57 5.27 -3.27 14.09
C ASN A 57 4.11 -4.22 13.75
N ILE A 58 3.05 -3.68 13.13
CA ILE A 58 1.94 -4.46 12.59
C ILE A 58 2.48 -5.35 11.45
N VAL A 59 2.02 -6.59 11.41
CA VAL A 59 2.27 -7.49 10.30
C VAL A 59 1.34 -7.10 9.16
N GLY A 60 1.91 -6.55 8.11
CA GLY A 60 1.17 -5.99 6.98
C GLY A 60 1.13 -6.90 5.75
N LEU A 61 0.77 -6.29 4.61
CA LEU A 61 0.57 -6.99 3.34
C LEU A 61 1.82 -7.70 2.82
N ALA A 62 3.01 -7.12 3.01
CA ALA A 62 4.25 -7.76 2.56
C ALA A 62 4.56 -9.08 3.27
N ALA A 63 4.07 -9.28 4.50
CA ALA A 63 4.15 -10.57 5.19
C ALA A 63 3.05 -11.53 4.77
N ALA A 64 1.83 -11.03 4.56
CA ALA A 64 0.70 -11.84 4.13
C ALA A 64 0.87 -12.35 2.69
N ILE A 65 1.34 -11.46 1.81
CA ILE A 65 1.55 -11.73 0.38
C ILE A 65 2.99 -11.36 0.03
N PRO A 66 3.98 -12.21 0.37
CA PRO A 66 5.39 -11.95 0.08
C PRO A 66 5.72 -12.17 -1.39
N ASP A 67 6.87 -11.66 -1.81
CA ASP A 67 7.42 -11.86 -3.17
C ASP A 67 7.70 -13.32 -3.50
N ASP A 68 8.05 -14.11 -2.49
CA ASP A 68 8.20 -15.56 -2.58
C ASP A 68 7.24 -16.26 -1.61
N PRO A 69 6.06 -16.64 -2.06
CA PRO A 69 5.07 -17.30 -1.21
C PRO A 69 5.35 -18.79 -0.98
N THR A 70 6.43 -19.36 -1.54
CA THR A 70 6.81 -20.76 -1.36
C THR A 70 7.55 -20.99 -0.04
N THR A 71 8.05 -19.93 0.57
CA THR A 71 8.87 -19.98 1.80
C THR A 71 8.25 -19.13 2.91
N GLY A 72 8.79 -19.29 4.12
CA GLY A 72 8.39 -18.50 5.27
C GLY A 72 7.17 -19.03 6.01
N THR A 73 6.85 -18.34 7.10
CA THR A 73 5.73 -18.69 8.00
C THR A 73 4.84 -17.47 8.16
N TYR A 74 3.54 -17.64 8.01
CA TYR A 74 2.54 -16.61 8.24
C TYR A 74 1.37 -17.19 9.04
N GLY A 75 0.94 -16.49 10.09
CA GLY A 75 -0.12 -16.97 10.98
C GLY A 75 0.23 -18.28 11.70
N GLY A 76 1.53 -18.56 11.92
CA GLY A 76 1.99 -19.81 12.53
C GLY A 76 2.07 -21.00 11.58
N ILE A 77 1.68 -20.84 10.31
CA ILE A 77 1.66 -21.90 9.30
C ILE A 77 2.86 -21.73 8.35
N SER A 78 3.67 -22.80 8.17
CA SER A 78 4.78 -22.82 7.23
C SER A 78 4.26 -23.02 5.80
N ARG A 79 4.58 -22.08 4.89
CA ARG A 79 4.21 -22.18 3.48
C ARG A 79 4.91 -23.33 2.76
N SER A 80 6.14 -23.66 3.16
CA SER A 80 6.88 -24.77 2.57
C SER A 80 6.28 -26.13 2.91
N SER A 81 5.72 -26.28 4.13
CA SER A 81 5.05 -27.51 4.55
C SER A 81 3.60 -27.60 4.06
N PHE A 82 2.96 -26.46 3.86
CA PHE A 82 1.56 -26.34 3.44
C PHE A 82 1.43 -25.40 2.22
N PRO A 83 1.73 -25.90 1.01
CA PRO A 83 1.72 -25.06 -0.21
C PRO A 83 0.39 -24.38 -0.51
N PHE A 84 -0.75 -24.94 -0.04
CA PHE A 84 -2.07 -24.33 -0.20
C PHE A 84 -2.22 -23.00 0.53
N TRP A 85 -1.34 -22.70 1.51
CA TRP A 85 -1.30 -21.44 2.25
C TRP A 85 -0.51 -20.35 1.53
N GLY A 86 0.13 -20.68 0.40
CA GLY A 86 0.85 -19.74 -0.45
C GLY A 86 -0.09 -18.90 -1.30
N SER A 87 0.15 -17.58 -1.35
CA SER A 87 -0.52 -16.67 -2.27
C SER A 87 -0.05 -16.89 -3.71
N GLN A 88 -0.86 -16.46 -4.70
CA GLN A 88 -0.42 -16.43 -6.09
C GLN A 88 0.55 -15.28 -6.32
N TYR A 89 1.51 -15.45 -7.21
CA TYR A 89 2.47 -14.42 -7.55
C TYR A 89 2.79 -14.41 -9.05
N TYR A 90 3.31 -13.27 -9.51
CA TYR A 90 3.80 -13.11 -10.87
C TYR A 90 4.94 -12.10 -10.89
N ARG A 91 6.11 -12.55 -11.30
CA ARG A 91 7.31 -11.72 -11.40
C ARG A 91 7.51 -11.32 -12.86
N GLY A 92 7.52 -10.02 -13.14
CA GLY A 92 7.62 -9.52 -14.52
C GLY A 92 8.83 -10.04 -15.26
N VAL A 93 10.01 -10.04 -14.65
CA VAL A 93 11.25 -10.49 -15.29
C VAL A 93 11.31 -12.03 -15.42
N THR A 94 10.97 -12.75 -14.36
CA THR A 94 11.13 -14.22 -14.31
C THR A 94 10.01 -14.94 -15.05
N ASP A 95 8.75 -14.51 -14.81
CA ASP A 95 7.58 -15.19 -15.36
C ASP A 95 7.10 -14.55 -16.67
N GLY A 96 7.32 -13.25 -16.82
CA GLY A 96 6.91 -12.46 -18.00
C GLY A 96 8.01 -12.21 -19.01
N GLY A 97 9.27 -12.56 -18.70
CA GLY A 97 10.42 -12.40 -19.57
C GLY A 97 10.93 -10.97 -19.72
N ALA A 98 10.25 -9.95 -19.18
CA ALA A 98 10.66 -8.56 -19.23
C ALA A 98 10.24 -7.79 -17.97
N ALA A 99 10.98 -6.72 -17.66
CA ALA A 99 10.59 -5.80 -16.59
C ALA A 99 9.23 -5.17 -16.89
N VAL A 100 8.49 -4.85 -15.84
CA VAL A 100 7.17 -4.20 -15.97
C VAL A 100 7.33 -2.82 -16.63
N SER A 101 6.49 -2.54 -17.60
CA SER A 101 6.45 -1.30 -18.37
C SER A 101 5.00 -0.95 -18.72
N ALA A 102 4.76 0.26 -19.23
CA ALA A 102 3.44 0.67 -19.66
C ALA A 102 2.84 -0.22 -20.79
N THR A 103 3.68 -0.93 -21.54
CA THR A 103 3.24 -1.82 -22.64
C THR A 103 2.77 -3.19 -22.16
N ASN A 104 3.37 -3.73 -21.08
CA ASN A 104 3.13 -5.11 -20.65
C ASN A 104 2.35 -5.22 -19.32
N ILE A 105 2.21 -4.12 -18.57
CA ILE A 105 1.58 -4.14 -17.24
C ILE A 105 0.14 -4.70 -17.28
N ALA A 106 -0.66 -4.30 -18.26
CA ALA A 106 -2.04 -4.77 -18.39
C ALA A 106 -2.11 -6.28 -18.65
N GLN A 107 -1.19 -6.82 -19.45
CA GLN A 107 -1.08 -8.26 -19.70
C GLN A 107 -0.68 -9.02 -18.43
N TYR A 108 0.29 -8.50 -17.65
CA TYR A 108 0.73 -9.12 -16.41
C TYR A 108 -0.35 -9.11 -15.34
N MET A 109 -1.08 -7.99 -15.23
CA MET A 109 -2.24 -7.88 -14.34
C MET A 109 -3.32 -8.91 -14.72
N THR A 110 -3.65 -9.03 -16.01
CA THR A 110 -4.61 -10.01 -16.48
C THR A 110 -4.17 -11.44 -16.18
N THR A 111 -2.89 -11.76 -16.40
CA THR A 111 -2.36 -13.11 -16.14
C THR A 111 -2.44 -13.46 -14.66
N LEU A 112 -2.06 -12.53 -13.77
CA LEU A 112 -2.13 -12.77 -12.33
C LEU A 112 -3.57 -12.87 -11.83
N SER A 113 -4.45 -11.98 -12.29
CA SER A 113 -5.85 -11.98 -11.90
C SER A 113 -6.55 -13.29 -12.31
N LEU A 114 -6.25 -13.83 -13.48
CA LEU A 114 -6.77 -15.15 -13.92
C LEU A 114 -6.27 -16.30 -13.05
N ARG A 115 -5.03 -16.23 -12.53
CA ARG A 115 -4.50 -17.21 -11.56
C ARG A 115 -5.19 -17.14 -10.21
N CYS A 116 -5.71 -15.97 -9.83
CA CYS A 116 -6.40 -15.75 -8.55
C CYS A 116 -7.89 -16.15 -8.57
N VAL A 117 -8.48 -16.35 -9.74
CA VAL A 117 -9.90 -16.74 -9.86
C VAL A 117 -10.09 -18.17 -9.36
N ARG A 118 -11.04 -18.34 -8.44
CA ARG A 118 -11.48 -19.66 -7.94
C ARG A 118 -13.01 -19.73 -7.93
N GLY A 119 -13.57 -20.28 -8.98
CA GLY A 119 -15.03 -20.35 -9.12
C GLY A 119 -15.66 -18.95 -9.25
N THR A 120 -16.43 -18.54 -8.25
CA THR A 120 -17.06 -17.21 -8.18
C THR A 120 -16.16 -16.17 -7.53
N ASP A 121 -15.12 -16.60 -6.80
CA ASP A 121 -14.21 -15.72 -6.08
C ASP A 121 -13.18 -15.15 -7.05
N LYS A 122 -13.08 -13.85 -7.08
CA LYS A 122 -12.18 -13.10 -7.95
C LYS A 122 -11.67 -11.85 -7.23
N PRO A 123 -10.43 -11.40 -7.51
CA PRO A 123 -9.94 -10.19 -6.91
C PRO A 123 -10.73 -8.97 -7.40
N ASP A 124 -11.12 -8.09 -6.49
CA ASP A 124 -11.90 -6.88 -6.74
C ASP A 124 -11.13 -5.59 -6.42
N LEU A 125 -10.02 -5.69 -5.68
CA LEU A 125 -9.19 -4.56 -5.29
C LEU A 125 -7.73 -4.79 -5.65
N PHE A 126 -7.14 -3.87 -6.42
CA PHE A 126 -5.73 -3.85 -6.77
C PHE A 126 -5.06 -2.65 -6.12
N ILE A 127 -4.13 -2.90 -5.21
CA ILE A 127 -3.35 -1.86 -4.54
C ILE A 127 -1.99 -1.77 -5.22
N ALA A 128 -1.71 -0.66 -5.87
CA ALA A 128 -0.50 -0.43 -6.63
C ALA A 128 0.44 0.55 -5.94
N SER A 129 1.74 0.32 -6.06
CA SER A 129 2.75 1.35 -5.78
C SER A 129 2.62 2.51 -6.78
N SER A 130 3.13 3.69 -6.42
CA SER A 130 3.08 4.89 -7.27
C SER A 130 3.68 4.64 -8.66
N ASN A 131 4.76 3.86 -8.74
CA ASN A 131 5.41 3.52 -10.00
C ASN A 131 4.52 2.65 -10.89
N TYR A 132 3.94 1.58 -10.34
CA TYR A 132 3.05 0.71 -11.11
C TYR A 132 1.73 1.38 -11.46
N TYR A 133 1.21 2.21 -10.55
CA TYR A 133 0.03 3.03 -10.85
C TYR A 133 0.29 3.97 -12.05
N ALA A 134 1.43 4.67 -12.07
CA ALA A 134 1.81 5.53 -13.19
C ALA A 134 1.98 4.77 -14.51
N MET A 135 2.60 3.57 -14.46
CA MET A 135 2.72 2.70 -15.63
C MET A 135 1.34 2.25 -16.14
N TYR A 136 0.42 1.92 -15.25
CA TYR A 136 -0.94 1.54 -15.61
C TYR A 136 -1.71 2.70 -16.22
N VAL A 137 -1.65 3.91 -15.63
CA VAL A 137 -2.23 5.13 -16.23
C VAL A 137 -1.67 5.36 -17.64
N SER A 138 -0.36 5.24 -17.82
CA SER A 138 0.27 5.41 -19.13
C SER A 138 -0.19 4.35 -20.14
N SER A 139 -0.45 3.12 -19.71
CA SER A 139 -1.01 2.08 -20.59
C SER A 139 -2.42 2.40 -21.06
N LEU A 140 -3.22 3.02 -20.20
CA LEU A 140 -4.59 3.43 -20.56
C LEU A 140 -4.62 4.63 -21.49
N GLN A 141 -3.67 5.56 -21.37
CA GLN A 141 -3.56 6.72 -22.28
C GLN A 141 -3.33 6.31 -23.73
N ALA A 142 -2.59 5.22 -23.97
CA ALA A 142 -2.38 4.68 -25.31
C ALA A 142 -3.69 4.19 -25.97
N ILE A 143 -4.71 3.87 -25.19
CA ILE A 143 -6.02 3.37 -25.65
C ILE A 143 -7.09 4.48 -25.63
N GLN A 144 -6.76 5.70 -25.22
CA GLN A 144 -7.65 6.88 -25.12
C GLN A 144 -8.95 6.67 -24.30
N ARG A 145 -8.96 5.84 -23.28
CA ARG A 145 -10.13 5.67 -22.43
C ARG A 145 -9.76 5.58 -20.94
N VAL A 146 -9.64 6.73 -20.34
CA VAL A 146 -9.79 6.85 -18.89
C VAL A 146 -11.28 7.06 -18.60
N ASN A 147 -12.01 6.01 -18.42
CA ASN A 147 -13.35 6.10 -17.83
C ASN A 147 -13.18 6.20 -16.32
N SER A 148 -13.04 7.41 -15.81
CA SER A 148 -13.28 7.69 -14.40
C SER A 148 -14.80 7.79 -14.18
N SER A 149 -15.48 6.66 -14.10
CA SER A 149 -16.78 6.65 -13.45
C SER A 149 -16.52 6.90 -11.97
N GLY A 150 -16.97 8.05 -11.46
CA GLY A 150 -16.62 8.60 -10.17
C GLY A 150 -17.13 7.87 -8.92
N GLU A 151 -17.19 6.56 -8.95
CA GLU A 151 -17.44 5.72 -7.79
C GLU A 151 -16.18 4.89 -7.51
N GLY A 152 -15.14 5.59 -7.01
CA GLY A 152 -14.10 4.93 -6.25
C GLY A 152 -14.70 4.28 -5.02
N SER A 153 -14.03 3.26 -4.52
CA SER A 153 -14.44 2.55 -3.29
C SER A 153 -15.01 3.53 -2.28
N PRO A 154 -16.29 3.41 -1.87
CA PRO A 154 -16.93 4.45 -1.06
C PRO A 154 -16.17 4.60 0.27
N GLY A 155 -15.54 5.74 0.45
CA GLY A 155 -14.89 6.15 1.69
C GLY A 155 -13.35 6.19 1.69
N ALA A 156 -12.65 5.69 0.67
CA ALA A 156 -11.18 5.68 0.69
C ALA A 156 -10.51 7.00 0.28
N GLY A 157 -11.22 7.90 -0.41
CA GLY A 157 -10.67 9.21 -0.81
C GLY A 157 -9.48 9.16 -1.78
N PHE A 158 -9.15 7.99 -2.34
CA PHE A 158 -8.05 7.81 -3.26
C PHE A 158 -8.54 7.81 -4.72
N PRO A 159 -7.75 8.36 -5.65
CA PRO A 159 -8.05 8.21 -7.07
C PRO A 159 -8.00 6.73 -7.44
N SER A 160 -9.09 6.17 -7.91
CA SER A 160 -9.19 4.79 -8.37
C SER A 160 -9.42 4.74 -9.88
N LEU A 161 -8.84 3.73 -10.52
CA LEU A 161 -9.06 3.41 -11.92
C LEU A 161 -9.68 2.02 -12.01
N LYS A 162 -10.59 1.84 -12.96
CA LYS A 162 -11.18 0.53 -13.21
C LYS A 162 -10.25 -0.33 -14.07
N PHE A 163 -10.06 -1.58 -13.65
CA PHE A 163 -9.40 -2.60 -14.44
C PHE A 163 -10.46 -3.58 -14.98
N TYR A 164 -10.41 -3.80 -16.29
CA TYR A 164 -11.24 -4.79 -16.96
C TYR A 164 -10.34 -5.76 -17.72
N GLY A 165 -10.18 -6.96 -17.22
CA GLY A 165 -9.34 -7.97 -17.85
C GLY A 165 -9.78 -9.39 -17.50
N GLY A 166 -9.87 -10.29 -18.48
CA GLY A 166 -10.20 -11.69 -18.24
C GLY A 166 -11.57 -11.95 -17.59
N GLY A 167 -12.55 -11.04 -17.75
CA GLY A 167 -13.86 -11.14 -17.12
C GLY A 167 -13.89 -10.64 -15.66
N ILE A 168 -12.83 -9.97 -15.23
CA ILE A 168 -12.69 -9.40 -13.89
C ILE A 168 -12.85 -7.89 -14.00
N GLU A 169 -13.67 -7.33 -13.11
CA GLU A 169 -13.74 -5.89 -12.84
C GLU A 169 -13.15 -5.65 -11.45
N ALA A 170 -12.15 -4.80 -11.37
CA ALA A 170 -11.48 -4.48 -10.12
C ALA A 170 -11.10 -3.00 -10.06
N ASP A 171 -11.01 -2.47 -8.84
CA ASP A 171 -10.54 -1.12 -8.60
C ASP A 171 -9.02 -1.10 -8.40
N VAL A 172 -8.32 -0.32 -9.22
CA VAL A 172 -6.88 -0.07 -9.05
C VAL A 172 -6.70 1.20 -8.23
N VAL A 173 -6.17 1.06 -7.04
CA VAL A 173 -6.00 2.14 -6.06
C VAL A 173 -4.52 2.37 -5.79
N LEU A 174 -4.14 3.63 -5.60
CA LEU A 174 -2.80 3.97 -5.13
C LEU A 174 -2.65 3.57 -3.66
N GLY A 175 -1.65 2.76 -3.34
CA GLY A 175 -1.34 2.39 -1.96
C GLY A 175 -1.01 3.63 -1.12
N GLY A 176 -1.69 3.79 0.01
CA GLY A 176 -1.51 4.91 0.94
C GLY A 176 -0.21 4.85 1.73
N GLY A 177 -0.08 5.79 2.67
CA GLY A 177 1.06 5.91 3.57
C GLY A 177 2.24 6.69 3.00
N ILE A 178 2.85 7.50 3.84
CA ILE A 178 4.05 8.27 3.49
C ILE A 178 5.21 7.75 4.34
N SER A 179 6.27 7.27 3.69
CA SER A 179 7.51 6.95 4.37
C SER A 179 8.15 8.21 4.95
N GLY A 180 8.59 8.14 6.20
CA GLY A 180 9.11 9.29 6.96
C GLY A 180 10.44 9.86 6.49
N ALA A 181 11.07 9.33 5.43
CA ALA A 181 12.30 9.84 4.87
C ALA A 181 12.10 10.33 3.44
N VAL A 182 12.38 11.58 3.17
CA VAL A 182 12.33 12.16 1.82
C VAL A 182 13.58 11.75 1.06
N SER A 183 13.46 10.75 0.19
CA SER A 183 14.51 10.35 -0.74
C SER A 183 14.00 10.44 -2.17
N SER A 184 14.85 10.83 -3.10
CA SER A 184 14.49 10.89 -4.54
C SER A 184 14.10 9.53 -5.13
N THR A 185 14.45 8.45 -4.45
CA THR A 185 14.13 7.06 -4.85
C THR A 185 12.96 6.47 -4.08
N GLN A 186 12.34 7.24 -3.19
CA GLN A 186 11.31 6.75 -2.30
C GLN A 186 9.92 6.86 -2.94
N SER A 187 9.15 5.79 -2.84
CA SER A 187 7.74 5.83 -3.18
C SER A 187 7.01 6.80 -2.26
N THR A 188 6.16 7.65 -2.82
CA THR A 188 5.27 8.53 -2.06
C THR A 188 4.08 7.78 -1.44
N SER A 189 3.93 6.51 -1.77
CA SER A 189 2.95 5.60 -1.15
C SER A 189 3.62 4.68 -0.14
N GLY A 190 2.89 4.19 0.83
CA GLY A 190 3.35 3.20 1.80
C GLY A 190 3.63 1.84 1.16
N ALA A 191 3.07 1.59 -0.02
CA ALA A 191 3.36 0.41 -0.81
C ALA A 191 4.83 0.37 -1.24
N THR A 192 5.45 -0.81 -1.12
CA THR A 192 6.82 -1.04 -1.58
C THR A 192 6.94 -0.72 -3.07
N THR A 193 8.03 -0.07 -3.47
CA THR A 193 8.31 0.28 -4.87
C THR A 193 8.24 -0.97 -5.74
N SER A 194 7.57 -0.86 -6.90
CA SER A 194 7.46 -1.95 -7.87
C SER A 194 6.68 -3.18 -7.40
N HIS A 195 5.70 -2.97 -6.53
CA HIS A 195 4.75 -3.99 -6.10
C HIS A 195 3.30 -3.60 -6.42
N MET A 196 2.49 -4.61 -6.66
CA MET A 196 1.04 -4.50 -6.77
C MET A 196 0.41 -5.73 -6.12
N TRP A 197 -0.53 -5.51 -5.22
CA TRP A 197 -1.30 -6.57 -4.57
C TRP A 197 -2.69 -6.64 -5.14
N MET A 198 -3.15 -7.86 -5.39
CA MET A 198 -4.52 -8.16 -5.80
C MET A 198 -5.24 -8.83 -4.64
N LEU A 199 -6.29 -8.21 -4.18
CA LEU A 199 -7.07 -8.62 -3.01
C LEU A 199 -8.49 -8.97 -3.41
N ASN A 200 -9.07 -9.89 -2.64
CA ASN A 200 -10.47 -10.32 -2.74
C ASN A 200 -11.17 -10.03 -1.41
#